data_b48ccb8d4bfe1334ae188e72eaa1926a
#
_entry.id   b48ccb8d4bfe1334ae188e72eaa1926a
#
_cell.length_a   1.000
_cell.length_b   1.000
_cell.length_c   1.000
_cell.angle_alpha   90.00
_cell.angle_beta   90.00
_cell.angle_gamma   90.00
#
_symmetry.space_group_name_H-M   'P 1'
#
loop_
_entity.id
_entity.type
_entity.pdbx_description
1 polymer ?
#
loop_
_entity_poly.entity_id
_entity_poly.type
_entity_poly.pdbx_seq_one_letter_code
_entity_poly.pdbx_strand_id
1 'polypeptide(L)'
;MRRQNLFDEDNEELQDEGQEKVADYRSTLENFRRFIREFSAGGFNYKYREQLKKNYQLGEYYLEIEFADLKQFDEESAMKLKNSPAHYISALETAAKEVADIITKPRPEAEKDVHDIQIILTLSDEPTSIRKMKSTDVSKLIKISGIILIKISGIIVAASQVRSRAVKVTLQCRTCRHTISNVEVKTGMEGFQLPRQCSANQSGNGQRCPLDPYHIVPDKCICTDFQTLKLQE
;
A
#
# COMPACT_ATOMS: atom_id res chain seq x y z
N MET A 1 -42.42 37.71 19.70
CA MET A 1 -41.07 37.77 20.20
C MET A 1 -40.48 36.41 20.67
N ARG A 2 -41.22 35.32 20.84
CA ARG A 2 -40.63 34.01 21.29
C ARG A 2 -40.26 33.04 20.14
N ARG A 3 -40.56 33.32 18.89
CA ARG A 3 -40.21 32.43 17.77
C ARG A 3 -38.92 32.81 16.99
N GLN A 4 -38.39 33.99 17.21
CA GLN A 4 -37.13 34.40 16.57
C GLN A 4 -35.87 33.85 17.32
N ASN A 5 -35.94 33.74 18.65
CA ASN A 5 -34.78 33.24 19.43
C ASN A 5 -34.45 31.74 19.20
N LEU A 6 -35.46 30.91 18.81
CA LEU A 6 -35.17 29.47 18.53
C LEU A 6 -34.38 29.26 17.23
N PHE A 7 -34.55 30.10 16.24
CA PHE A 7 -33.81 29.97 14.96
C PHE A 7 -32.40 30.54 15.06
N ASP A 8 -32.16 31.45 15.97
CA ASP A 8 -30.82 32.04 16.19
C ASP A 8 -29.94 31.09 17.02
N GLU A 9 -30.47 30.40 18.04
CA GLU A 9 -29.79 29.38 18.82
C GLU A 9 -29.38 28.17 17.98
N ASP A 10 -30.29 27.64 17.11
CA ASP A 10 -29.99 26.55 16.19
C ASP A 10 -28.89 26.91 15.17
N ASN A 11 -28.81 28.17 14.74
CA ASN A 11 -27.78 28.64 13.83
C ASN A 11 -26.41 28.85 14.50
N GLU A 12 -26.37 29.26 15.75
CA GLU A 12 -25.13 29.39 16.52
C GLU A 12 -24.54 28.02 16.84
N GLU A 13 -25.37 27.04 17.24
CA GLU A 13 -24.91 25.66 17.49
C GLU A 13 -24.36 25.00 16.20
N LEU A 14 -25.01 25.19 15.05
CA LEU A 14 -24.54 24.66 13.75
C LEU A 14 -23.23 25.32 13.29
N GLN A 15 -22.99 26.59 13.61
CA GLN A 15 -21.75 27.29 13.30
C GLN A 15 -20.61 26.85 14.21
N ASP A 16 -20.88 26.61 15.49
CA ASP A 16 -19.90 26.17 16.48
C ASP A 16 -19.45 24.72 16.21
N GLU A 17 -20.38 23.81 15.91
CA GLU A 17 -20.04 22.44 15.45
C GLU A 17 -19.20 22.42 14.15
N GLY A 18 -19.46 23.34 13.24
CA GLY A 18 -18.70 23.50 12.00
C GLY A 18 -17.26 23.96 12.28
N GLN A 19 -17.08 24.89 13.19
CA GLN A 19 -15.77 25.40 13.58
C GLN A 19 -14.95 24.37 14.35
N GLU A 20 -15.59 23.61 15.24
CA GLU A 20 -14.93 22.53 15.99
C GLU A 20 -14.45 21.41 15.07
N LYS A 21 -15.26 20.97 14.11
CA LYS A 21 -14.85 19.96 13.10
C LYS A 21 -13.67 20.43 12.23
N VAL A 22 -13.62 21.70 11.86
CA VAL A 22 -12.50 22.27 11.11
C VAL A 22 -11.24 22.37 11.98
N ALA A 23 -11.37 22.74 13.24
CA ALA A 23 -10.26 22.80 14.18
C ALA A 23 -9.69 21.40 14.44
N ASP A 24 -10.55 20.39 14.63
CA ASP A 24 -10.16 19.00 14.79
C ASP A 24 -9.43 18.44 13.57
N TYR A 25 -9.92 18.73 12.37
CA TYR A 25 -9.25 18.35 11.12
C TYR A 25 -7.85 18.96 11.00
N ARG A 26 -7.69 20.25 11.34
CA ARG A 26 -6.39 20.93 11.30
C ARG A 26 -5.42 20.35 12.33
N SER A 27 -5.87 20.08 13.53
CA SER A 27 -5.03 19.47 14.58
C SER A 27 -4.55 18.08 14.16
N THR A 28 -5.45 17.26 13.60
CA THR A 28 -5.11 15.91 13.12
C THR A 28 -4.15 15.97 11.93
N LEU A 29 -4.31 16.91 11.00
CA LEU A 29 -3.40 17.13 9.89
C LEU A 29 -1.99 17.50 10.38
N GLU A 30 -1.88 18.37 11.39
CA GLU A 30 -0.60 18.73 11.98
C GLU A 30 0.07 17.54 12.69
N ASN A 31 -0.71 16.70 13.37
CA ASN A 31 -0.21 15.47 13.98
C ASN A 31 0.30 14.49 12.92
N PHE A 32 -0.38 14.35 11.77
CA PHE A 32 0.10 13.54 10.67
C PHE A 32 1.39 14.08 10.06
N ARG A 33 1.54 15.40 9.92
CA ARG A 33 2.81 16.02 9.49
C ARG A 33 3.95 15.69 10.46
N ARG A 34 3.71 15.84 11.76
CA ARG A 34 4.68 15.50 12.79
C ARG A 34 5.05 14.03 12.73
N PHE A 35 4.07 13.14 12.60
CA PHE A 35 4.29 11.72 12.47
C PHE A 35 5.22 11.38 11.30
N ILE A 36 4.93 11.87 10.11
CA ILE A 36 5.75 11.58 8.91
C ILE A 36 7.18 12.15 9.06
N ARG A 37 7.33 13.30 9.71
CA ARG A 37 8.63 13.96 9.89
C ARG A 37 9.48 13.36 10.97
N GLU A 38 8.88 12.96 12.09
CA GLU A 38 9.57 12.75 13.37
C GLU A 38 9.51 11.30 13.85
N PHE A 39 8.66 10.44 13.26
CA PHE A 39 8.56 9.06 13.72
C PHE A 39 9.86 8.29 13.45
N SER A 40 10.37 7.67 14.54
CA SER A 40 11.56 6.84 14.55
C SER A 40 11.27 5.52 15.28
N ALA A 41 11.55 4.40 14.63
CA ALA A 41 11.36 3.07 15.20
C ALA A 41 12.56 2.61 16.06
N GLY A 42 13.02 3.48 16.98
CA GLY A 42 14.11 3.13 17.92
C GLY A 42 15.53 3.40 17.42
N GLY A 43 15.71 4.21 16.36
CA GLY A 43 17.02 4.61 15.84
C GLY A 43 17.09 6.12 15.58
N PHE A 44 18.23 6.59 15.06
CA PHE A 44 18.44 7.98 14.65
C PHE A 44 17.76 8.33 13.32
N ASN A 45 17.15 7.35 12.64
CA ASN A 45 16.59 7.50 11.30
C ASN A 45 15.08 7.68 11.37
N TYR A 46 14.58 8.68 10.67
CA TYR A 46 13.15 8.98 10.56
C TYR A 46 12.54 8.08 9.46
N LYS A 47 11.87 6.97 9.86
CA LYS A 47 11.37 5.90 8.98
C LYS A 47 10.61 6.43 7.76
N TYR A 48 9.57 7.20 7.99
CA TYR A 48 8.67 7.66 6.93
C TYR A 48 9.23 8.81 6.12
N ARG A 49 9.99 9.70 6.74
CA ARG A 49 10.67 10.80 6.06
C ARG A 49 11.70 10.28 5.05
N GLU A 50 12.49 9.30 5.43
CA GLU A 50 13.51 8.72 4.54
C GLU A 50 12.89 7.89 3.43
N GLN A 51 11.85 7.10 3.74
CA GLN A 51 11.07 6.37 2.75
C GLN A 51 10.47 7.31 1.71
N LEU A 52 9.81 8.39 2.15
CA LEU A 52 9.22 9.39 1.28
C LEU A 52 10.26 10.06 0.36
N LYS A 53 11.42 10.43 0.92
CA LYS A 53 12.53 11.00 0.14
C LYS A 53 13.04 10.02 -0.91
N LYS A 54 13.24 8.78 -0.54
CA LYS A 54 13.73 7.72 -1.45
C LYS A 54 12.74 7.44 -2.57
N ASN A 55 11.46 7.26 -2.25
CA ASN A 55 10.42 6.98 -3.22
C ASN A 55 10.27 8.15 -4.20
N TYR A 56 10.25 9.38 -3.69
CA TYR A 56 10.16 10.57 -4.54
C TYR A 56 11.34 10.69 -5.52
N GLN A 57 12.57 10.36 -5.09
CA GLN A 57 13.76 10.34 -5.96
C GLN A 57 13.71 9.27 -7.05
N LEU A 58 13.00 8.16 -6.79
CA LEU A 58 12.78 7.08 -7.75
C LEU A 58 11.61 7.36 -8.72
N GLY A 59 10.88 8.46 -8.53
CA GLY A 59 9.66 8.77 -9.28
C GLY A 59 8.45 7.94 -8.82
N GLU A 60 8.50 7.37 -7.63
CA GLU A 60 7.43 6.60 -7.01
C GLU A 60 6.69 7.47 -5.99
N TYR A 61 5.45 7.84 -6.31
CA TYR A 61 4.68 8.81 -5.52
C TYR A 61 3.72 8.12 -4.55
N TYR A 62 4.27 7.27 -3.65
CA TYR A 62 3.51 6.63 -2.59
C TYR A 62 4.30 6.57 -1.28
N LEU A 63 3.57 6.43 -0.18
CA LEU A 63 4.12 6.23 1.17
C LEU A 63 3.40 5.08 1.84
N GLU A 64 4.15 4.07 2.26
CA GLU A 64 3.61 2.94 3.03
C GLU A 64 3.68 3.27 4.52
N ILE A 65 2.54 3.24 5.19
CA ILE A 65 2.43 3.53 6.62
C ILE A 65 1.87 2.31 7.35
N GLU A 66 2.58 1.87 8.37
CA GLU A 66 2.08 0.88 9.31
C GLU A 66 1.15 1.54 10.33
N PHE A 67 -0.08 1.05 10.41
CA PHE A 67 -1.07 1.60 11.34
C PHE A 67 -0.64 1.46 12.81
N ALA A 68 0.14 0.42 13.12
CA ALA A 68 0.69 0.21 14.46
C ALA A 68 1.64 1.35 14.88
N ASP A 69 2.48 1.83 13.95
CA ASP A 69 3.40 2.94 14.20
C ASP A 69 2.65 4.26 14.41
N LEU A 70 1.59 4.49 13.62
CA LEU A 70 0.74 5.66 13.81
C LEU A 70 0.04 5.62 15.17
N LYS A 71 -0.46 4.45 15.58
CA LYS A 71 -1.09 4.26 16.89
C LYS A 71 -0.11 4.46 18.04
N GLN A 72 1.15 4.04 17.85
CA GLN A 72 2.21 4.25 18.86
C GLN A 72 2.58 5.73 19.01
N PHE A 73 2.55 6.49 17.91
CA PHE A 73 2.90 7.91 17.91
C PHE A 73 1.75 8.79 18.45
N ASP A 74 0.54 8.57 17.96
CA ASP A 74 -0.67 9.28 18.37
C ASP A 74 -1.90 8.36 18.23
N GLU A 75 -2.37 7.86 19.36
CA GLU A 75 -3.52 6.94 19.40
C GLU A 75 -4.82 7.65 18.98
N GLU A 76 -4.98 8.92 19.32
CA GLU A 76 -6.19 9.68 18.99
C GLU A 76 -6.36 9.85 17.48
N SER A 77 -5.33 10.33 16.79
CA SER A 77 -5.34 10.46 15.33
C SER A 77 -5.48 9.12 14.61
N ALA A 78 -4.88 8.05 15.14
CA ALA A 78 -5.04 6.69 14.60
C ALA A 78 -6.48 6.20 14.73
N MET A 79 -7.15 6.45 15.85
CA MET A 79 -8.55 6.07 16.06
C MET A 79 -9.51 6.89 15.19
N LYS A 80 -9.25 8.17 14.99
CA LYS A 80 -9.99 9.01 14.05
C LYS A 80 -9.88 8.47 12.62
N LEU A 81 -8.68 8.13 12.19
CA LEU A 81 -8.43 7.51 10.88
C LEU A 81 -9.16 6.16 10.74
N LYS A 82 -9.17 5.32 11.77
CA LYS A 82 -9.86 4.02 11.77
C LYS A 82 -11.38 4.18 11.68
N ASN A 83 -11.95 5.13 12.40
CA ASN A 83 -13.40 5.33 12.49
C ASN A 83 -13.99 6.12 11.31
N SER A 84 -13.23 7.04 10.72
CA SER A 84 -13.67 7.90 9.62
C SER A 84 -12.60 8.02 8.52
N PRO A 85 -12.21 6.89 7.88
CA PRO A 85 -11.09 6.86 6.94
C PRO A 85 -11.29 7.78 5.74
N ALA A 86 -12.51 7.89 5.21
CA ALA A 86 -12.82 8.73 4.04
C ALA A 86 -12.44 10.21 4.27
N HIS A 87 -12.54 10.68 5.50
CA HIS A 87 -12.22 12.07 5.85
C HIS A 87 -10.74 12.27 6.15
N TYR A 88 -10.12 11.34 6.89
CA TYR A 88 -8.76 11.51 7.40
C TYR A 88 -7.67 10.94 6.47
N ILE A 89 -8.00 10.10 5.48
CA ILE A 89 -7.03 9.68 4.45
C ILE A 89 -6.58 10.87 3.61
N SER A 90 -7.51 11.74 3.20
CA SER A 90 -7.17 12.94 2.45
C SER A 90 -6.30 13.93 3.25
N ALA A 91 -6.51 14.02 4.57
CA ALA A 91 -5.64 14.79 5.46
C ALA A 91 -4.23 14.20 5.52
N LEU A 92 -4.12 12.87 5.59
CA LEU A 92 -2.83 12.16 5.62
C LEU A 92 -2.07 12.30 4.30
N GLU A 93 -2.76 12.24 3.16
CA GLU A 93 -2.19 12.50 1.82
C GLU A 93 -1.71 13.95 1.68
N THR A 94 -2.50 14.91 2.17
CA THR A 94 -2.12 16.33 2.20
C THR A 94 -0.89 16.55 3.07
N ALA A 95 -0.83 15.94 4.26
CA ALA A 95 0.32 16.00 5.15
C ALA A 95 1.58 15.42 4.48
N ALA A 96 1.45 14.28 3.79
CA ALA A 96 2.56 13.66 3.06
C ALA A 96 3.06 14.56 1.91
N LYS A 97 2.15 15.17 1.17
CA LYS A 97 2.48 16.11 0.08
C LYS A 97 3.24 17.33 0.59
N GLU A 98 2.80 17.92 1.69
CA GLU A 98 3.47 19.09 2.29
C GLU A 98 4.85 18.74 2.87
N VAL A 99 4.98 17.55 3.50
CA VAL A 99 6.28 17.08 3.97
C VAL A 99 7.21 16.79 2.79
N ALA A 100 6.71 16.21 1.71
CA ALA A 100 7.48 16.00 0.48
C ALA A 100 7.96 17.34 -0.12
N ASP A 101 7.10 18.36 -0.12
CA ASP A 101 7.45 19.71 -0.58
C ASP A 101 8.64 20.29 0.18
N ILE A 102 8.68 20.09 1.49
CA ILE A 102 9.78 20.57 2.33
C ILE A 102 11.07 19.77 2.09
N ILE A 103 10.97 18.45 1.96
CA ILE A 103 12.14 17.55 1.85
C ILE A 103 12.81 17.65 0.48
N THR A 104 12.03 17.90 -0.57
CA THR A 104 12.52 17.90 -1.96
C THR A 104 13.04 19.26 -2.43
N LYS A 105 12.94 20.31 -1.64
CA LYS A 105 13.54 21.63 -1.95
C LYS A 105 15.07 21.62 -1.76
N PRO A 106 15.89 22.27 -2.66
CA PRO A 106 15.46 22.96 -3.88
C PRO A 106 15.19 22.03 -5.07
N ARG A 107 14.14 22.32 -5.84
CA ARG A 107 13.76 21.58 -7.04
C ARG A 107 14.06 22.37 -8.32
N PRO A 108 14.26 21.69 -9.49
CA PRO A 108 14.37 22.35 -10.79
C PRO A 108 13.10 23.16 -11.11
N GLU A 109 13.24 24.26 -11.86
CA GLU A 109 12.09 25.10 -12.23
C GLU A 109 10.99 24.38 -13.04
N ALA A 110 11.33 23.26 -13.67
CA ALA A 110 10.39 22.44 -14.43
C ALA A 110 9.42 21.64 -13.53
N GLU A 111 9.77 21.42 -12.25
CA GLU A 111 8.98 20.63 -11.29
C GLU A 111 8.54 21.51 -10.11
N LYS A 112 7.83 22.61 -10.39
CA LYS A 112 7.37 23.53 -9.33
C LYS A 112 6.37 22.88 -8.37
N ASP A 113 5.48 22.03 -8.90
CA ASP A 113 4.42 21.39 -8.11
C ASP A 113 4.83 20.00 -7.64
N VAL A 114 4.46 19.67 -6.40
CA VAL A 114 4.66 18.32 -5.85
C VAL A 114 3.57 17.42 -6.39
N HIS A 115 3.96 16.24 -6.86
CA HIS A 115 3.02 15.19 -7.24
C HIS A 115 2.17 14.76 -6.04
N ASP A 116 0.95 14.33 -6.32
CA ASP A 116 0.08 13.77 -5.30
C ASP A 116 0.66 12.44 -4.81
N ILE A 117 0.72 12.27 -3.48
CA ILE A 117 1.32 11.10 -2.85
C ILE A 117 0.21 10.19 -2.38
N GLN A 118 0.18 8.96 -2.87
CA GLN A 118 -0.74 7.93 -2.41
C GLN A 118 -0.28 7.34 -1.08
N ILE A 119 -1.22 7.15 -0.17
CA ILE A 119 -0.96 6.48 1.11
C ILE A 119 -1.38 5.02 1.03
N ILE A 120 -0.47 4.13 1.36
CA ILE A 120 -0.72 2.70 1.49
C ILE A 120 -0.68 2.36 2.98
N LEU A 121 -1.84 2.00 3.55
CA LEU A 121 -1.96 1.64 4.95
C LEU A 121 -1.80 0.13 5.13
N THR A 122 -0.86 -0.28 5.97
CA THR A 122 -0.67 -1.67 6.37
C THR A 122 -1.18 -1.86 7.80
N LEU A 123 -2.18 -2.73 7.98
CA LEU A 123 -2.70 -3.11 9.29
C LEU A 123 -2.05 -4.42 9.73
N SER A 124 -1.55 -4.44 10.97
CA SER A 124 -0.99 -5.65 11.60
C SER A 124 -2.07 -6.56 12.17
N ASP A 125 -3.32 -6.07 12.29
CA ASP A 125 -4.44 -6.83 12.82
C ASP A 125 -4.70 -8.10 12.00
N GLU A 126 -5.26 -9.14 12.63
CA GLU A 126 -5.71 -10.34 11.92
C GLU A 126 -6.86 -9.99 10.96
N PRO A 127 -6.85 -10.56 9.73
CA PRO A 127 -7.90 -10.29 8.77
C PRO A 127 -9.24 -10.84 9.23
N THR A 128 -10.25 -10.00 9.21
CA THR A 128 -11.63 -10.39 9.55
C THR A 128 -12.31 -11.04 8.33
N SER A 129 -13.01 -12.15 8.56
CA SER A 129 -13.82 -12.75 7.52
C SER A 129 -15.03 -11.87 7.18
N ILE A 130 -15.34 -11.73 5.89
CA ILE A 130 -16.50 -10.93 5.40
C ILE A 130 -17.80 -11.35 6.11
N ARG A 131 -17.96 -12.64 6.45
CA ARG A 131 -19.16 -13.16 7.16
C ARG A 131 -19.29 -12.67 8.61
N LYS A 132 -18.20 -12.20 9.22
CA LYS A 132 -18.17 -11.72 10.61
C LYS A 132 -18.37 -10.22 10.71
N MET A 133 -18.46 -9.50 9.59
CA MET A 133 -18.68 -8.07 9.56
C MET A 133 -20.05 -7.70 10.13
N LYS A 134 -20.07 -6.66 10.93
CA LYS A 134 -21.27 -6.13 11.59
C LYS A 134 -21.64 -4.75 11.03
N SER A 135 -22.86 -4.32 11.28
CA SER A 135 -23.31 -2.96 10.93
C SER A 135 -22.47 -1.87 11.62
N THR A 136 -21.85 -2.17 12.76
CA THR A 136 -20.92 -1.27 13.47
C THR A 136 -19.61 -1.02 12.74
N ASP A 137 -19.28 -1.84 11.74
CA ASP A 137 -18.03 -1.74 10.97
C ASP A 137 -18.19 -0.91 9.68
N VAL A 138 -19.41 -0.44 9.43
CA VAL A 138 -19.71 0.43 8.28
C VAL A 138 -18.92 1.73 8.40
N SER A 139 -18.36 2.18 7.30
CA SER A 139 -17.52 3.37 7.18
C SER A 139 -16.22 3.36 8.01
N LYS A 140 -15.82 2.21 8.56
CA LYS A 140 -14.57 2.06 9.30
C LYS A 140 -13.49 1.35 8.47
N LEU A 141 -12.24 1.60 8.84
CA LEU A 141 -11.10 0.90 8.26
C LEU A 141 -10.98 -0.49 8.87
N ILE A 142 -11.11 -1.52 8.06
CA ILE A 142 -10.98 -2.93 8.46
C ILE A 142 -10.06 -3.69 7.53
N LYS A 143 -9.40 -4.72 8.05
CA LYS A 143 -8.60 -5.64 7.25
C LYS A 143 -9.42 -6.88 6.95
N ILE A 144 -9.59 -7.17 5.67
CA ILE A 144 -10.26 -8.38 5.20
C ILE A 144 -9.31 -9.21 4.33
N SER A 145 -9.48 -10.53 4.36
CA SER A 145 -8.84 -11.42 3.41
C SER A 145 -9.86 -11.85 2.37
N GLY A 146 -9.47 -11.86 1.10
CA GLY A 146 -10.38 -12.26 0.03
C GLY A 146 -9.72 -12.22 -1.33
N ILE A 147 -10.47 -12.68 -2.33
CA ILE A 147 -10.10 -12.59 -3.73
C ILE A 147 -10.76 -11.32 -4.28
N ILE A 148 -9.98 -10.46 -4.91
CA ILE A 148 -10.52 -9.26 -5.57
C ILE A 148 -11.08 -9.67 -6.93
N LEU A 149 -12.38 -9.51 -7.11
CA LEU A 149 -13.08 -9.67 -8.39
C LEU A 149 -13.48 -8.30 -8.92
N ILE A 150 -13.03 -7.98 -10.13
CA ILE A 150 -13.40 -6.75 -10.82
C ILE A 150 -14.48 -7.08 -11.85
N LYS A 151 -15.63 -6.43 -11.76
CA LYS A 151 -16.70 -6.52 -12.75
C LYS A 151 -16.53 -5.38 -13.76
N ILE A 152 -16.28 -5.74 -15.01
CA ILE A 152 -16.21 -4.81 -16.13
C ILE A 152 -17.37 -5.10 -17.06
N SER A 153 -18.13 -4.07 -17.43
CA SER A 153 -19.20 -4.16 -18.42
C SER A 153 -18.65 -3.78 -19.79
N GLY A 154 -19.00 -4.52 -20.81
CA GLY A 154 -18.53 -4.26 -22.18
C GLY A 154 -18.84 -5.41 -23.12
N ILE A 155 -18.63 -5.19 -24.43
CA ILE A 155 -18.80 -6.20 -25.47
C ILE A 155 -17.46 -6.89 -25.70
N ILE A 156 -17.45 -8.23 -25.63
CA ILE A 156 -16.25 -9.01 -25.92
C ILE A 156 -16.04 -9.03 -27.42
N VAL A 157 -15.02 -8.33 -27.89
CA VAL A 157 -14.63 -8.27 -29.32
C VAL A 157 -13.74 -9.42 -29.72
N ALA A 158 -12.88 -9.85 -28.82
CA ALA A 158 -11.98 -10.99 -29.05
C ALA A 158 -11.65 -11.71 -27.74
N ALA A 159 -11.48 -13.03 -27.83
CA ALA A 159 -11.03 -13.88 -26.73
C ALA A 159 -9.87 -14.75 -27.21
N SER A 160 -8.78 -14.83 -26.43
CA SER A 160 -7.71 -15.77 -26.68
C SER A 160 -8.11 -17.20 -26.26
N GLN A 161 -7.33 -18.18 -26.67
CA GLN A 161 -7.44 -19.51 -26.07
C GLN A 161 -7.03 -19.47 -24.59
N VAL A 162 -7.63 -20.32 -23.79
CA VAL A 162 -7.21 -20.52 -22.40
C VAL A 162 -5.83 -21.19 -22.40
N ARG A 163 -4.91 -20.61 -21.62
CA ARG A 163 -3.54 -21.13 -21.47
C ARG A 163 -3.22 -21.22 -19.99
N SER A 164 -2.45 -22.24 -19.61
CA SER A 164 -1.95 -22.36 -18.24
C SER A 164 -0.74 -21.41 -18.03
N ARG A 165 -0.77 -20.65 -16.96
CA ARG A 165 0.28 -19.74 -16.53
C ARG A 165 0.80 -20.15 -15.17
N ALA A 166 2.12 -20.25 -15.03
CA ALA A 166 2.74 -20.51 -13.75
C ALA A 166 2.61 -19.26 -12.83
N VAL A 167 2.08 -19.46 -11.63
CA VAL A 167 1.98 -18.43 -10.56
C VAL A 167 3.14 -18.59 -9.60
N LYS A 168 3.51 -19.84 -9.28
CA LYS A 168 4.69 -20.15 -8.47
C LYS A 168 5.50 -21.20 -9.18
N VAL A 169 6.81 -20.98 -9.26
CA VAL A 169 7.74 -21.88 -9.90
C VAL A 169 8.68 -22.51 -8.88
N THR A 170 9.07 -23.73 -9.17
CA THR A 170 10.11 -24.43 -8.42
C THR A 170 11.35 -24.51 -9.31
N LEU A 171 12.47 -24.04 -8.75
CA LEU A 171 13.76 -24.00 -9.41
C LEU A 171 14.67 -25.08 -8.85
N GLN A 172 15.44 -25.75 -9.70
CA GLN A 172 16.44 -26.72 -9.28
C GLN A 172 17.79 -26.41 -9.92
N CYS A 173 18.84 -26.45 -9.09
CA CYS A 173 20.20 -26.31 -9.59
C CYS A 173 20.64 -27.56 -10.35
N ARG A 174 21.19 -27.41 -11.54
CA ARG A 174 21.66 -28.53 -12.38
C ARG A 174 22.85 -29.26 -11.77
N THR A 175 23.70 -28.57 -11.03
CA THR A 175 24.95 -29.11 -10.48
C THR A 175 24.72 -29.77 -9.11
N CYS A 176 24.24 -29.03 -8.11
CA CYS A 176 24.09 -29.53 -6.74
C CYS A 176 22.69 -30.05 -6.42
N ARG A 177 21.74 -29.95 -7.36
CA ARG A 177 20.32 -30.33 -7.22
C ARG A 177 19.57 -29.61 -6.10
N HIS A 178 20.14 -28.53 -5.55
CA HIS A 178 19.46 -27.68 -4.58
C HIS A 178 18.17 -27.12 -5.20
N THR A 179 17.06 -27.20 -4.47
CA THR A 179 15.74 -26.80 -4.94
C THR A 179 15.25 -25.58 -4.17
N ILE A 180 14.79 -24.56 -4.90
CA ILE A 180 14.08 -23.39 -4.37
C ILE A 180 12.62 -23.53 -4.81
N SER A 181 11.72 -23.73 -3.86
CA SER A 181 10.29 -23.89 -4.14
C SER A 181 9.51 -22.61 -3.87
N ASN A 182 8.33 -22.51 -4.46
CA ASN A 182 7.37 -21.43 -4.26
C ASN A 182 7.89 -20.02 -4.64
N VAL A 183 8.74 -19.92 -5.63
CA VAL A 183 9.17 -18.61 -6.16
C VAL A 183 8.01 -18.00 -6.92
N GLU A 184 7.54 -16.83 -6.49
CA GLU A 184 6.42 -16.14 -7.12
C GLU A 184 6.82 -15.51 -8.45
N VAL A 185 5.98 -15.75 -9.46
CA VAL A 185 6.13 -15.13 -10.79
C VAL A 185 5.33 -13.84 -10.81
N LYS A 186 6.01 -12.71 -10.88
CA LYS A 186 5.34 -11.41 -11.00
C LYS A 186 4.55 -11.33 -12.30
N THR A 187 3.32 -10.84 -12.20
CA THR A 187 2.45 -10.61 -13.37
C THR A 187 2.79 -9.24 -13.95
N GLY A 188 3.35 -9.17 -15.15
CA GLY A 188 3.66 -7.91 -15.82
C GLY A 188 4.65 -8.09 -16.96
N MET A 189 5.10 -6.99 -17.54
CA MET A 189 6.09 -6.97 -18.62
C MET A 189 7.51 -7.35 -18.19
N GLU A 190 7.81 -7.30 -16.89
CA GLU A 190 9.16 -7.57 -16.37
C GLU A 190 9.56 -9.06 -16.41
N GLY A 191 8.58 -9.96 -16.56
CA GLY A 191 8.85 -11.39 -16.61
C GLY A 191 9.42 -11.94 -15.30
N PHE A 192 9.92 -13.17 -15.36
CA PHE A 192 10.57 -13.85 -14.25
C PHE A 192 12.08 -13.93 -14.52
N GLN A 193 12.89 -13.42 -13.59
CA GLN A 193 14.35 -13.52 -13.66
C GLN A 193 14.84 -14.68 -12.79
N LEU A 194 15.58 -15.60 -13.39
CA LEU A 194 16.24 -16.68 -12.69
C LEU A 194 17.43 -16.14 -11.86
N PRO A 195 17.62 -16.61 -10.62
CA PRO A 195 18.81 -16.25 -9.84
C PRO A 195 20.07 -16.71 -10.56
N ARG A 196 21.05 -15.81 -10.70
CA ARG A 196 22.30 -16.08 -11.42
C ARG A 196 23.28 -16.94 -10.62
N GLN A 197 23.14 -16.98 -9.31
CA GLN A 197 24.03 -17.75 -8.41
C GLN A 197 23.23 -18.77 -7.63
N CYS A 198 23.87 -19.93 -7.37
CA CYS A 198 23.27 -20.95 -6.53
C CYS A 198 23.25 -20.51 -5.06
N SER A 199 22.08 -20.59 -4.42
CA SER A 199 21.89 -20.23 -3.02
C SER A 199 22.27 -21.34 -2.02
N ALA A 200 22.68 -22.51 -2.49
CA ALA A 200 23.18 -23.57 -1.61
C ALA A 200 24.48 -23.15 -0.93
N ASN A 201 24.63 -23.49 0.36
CA ASN A 201 25.89 -23.29 1.08
C ASN A 201 27.00 -24.13 0.45
N GLN A 202 27.93 -23.47 -0.24
CA GLN A 202 29.03 -24.10 -0.96
C GLN A 202 30.27 -24.22 -0.06
N SER A 203 30.08 -24.33 1.27
CA SER A 203 31.16 -24.37 2.28
C SER A 203 31.90 -25.72 2.40
N GLY A 204 31.58 -26.70 1.56
CA GLY A 204 32.29 -27.97 1.52
C GLY A 204 33.19 -28.10 0.29
N ASN A 205 34.20 -28.97 0.32
CA ASN A 205 35.21 -29.27 -0.71
C ASN A 205 34.66 -29.64 -2.12
N GLY A 206 33.50 -29.13 -2.49
CA GLY A 206 32.82 -29.39 -3.77
C GLY A 206 33.02 -28.25 -4.78
N GLN A 207 32.96 -28.61 -6.05
CA GLN A 207 32.96 -27.66 -7.16
C GLN A 207 31.90 -26.61 -6.98
N ARG A 208 32.27 -25.32 -7.10
CA ARG A 208 31.30 -24.21 -7.11
C ARG A 208 30.33 -24.38 -8.30
N CYS A 209 29.05 -24.14 -8.03
CA CYS A 209 28.07 -24.15 -9.12
C CYS A 209 28.37 -23.03 -10.12
N PRO A 210 28.23 -23.30 -11.43
CA PRO A 210 28.44 -22.29 -12.47
C PRO A 210 27.41 -21.14 -12.36
N LEU A 211 27.60 -20.09 -13.12
CA LEU A 211 26.62 -19.02 -13.28
C LEU A 211 25.37 -19.57 -14.01
N ASP A 212 24.22 -19.03 -13.64
CA ASP A 212 22.91 -19.41 -14.20
C ASP A 212 22.61 -20.92 -14.08
N PRO A 213 22.73 -21.51 -12.87
CA PRO A 213 22.66 -22.96 -12.69
C PRO A 213 21.24 -23.51 -12.60
N TYR A 214 20.22 -22.64 -12.48
CA TYR A 214 18.85 -23.05 -12.22
C TYR A 214 18.06 -23.39 -13.49
N HIS A 215 17.22 -24.40 -13.39
CA HIS A 215 16.17 -24.69 -14.34
C HIS A 215 14.81 -24.83 -13.63
N ILE A 216 13.74 -24.61 -14.36
CA ILE A 216 12.38 -24.75 -13.84
C ILE A 216 12.00 -26.25 -13.87
N VAL A 217 11.42 -26.72 -12.78
CA VAL A 217 10.85 -28.08 -12.68
C VAL A 217 9.32 -28.01 -12.88
N PRO A 218 8.80 -28.32 -14.08
CA PRO A 218 7.39 -28.10 -14.43
C PRO A 218 6.41 -28.80 -13.48
N ASP A 219 6.71 -30.04 -13.11
CA ASP A 219 5.84 -30.89 -12.27
C ASP A 219 5.62 -30.34 -10.86
N LYS A 220 6.47 -29.43 -10.41
CA LYS A 220 6.40 -28.79 -9.07
C LYS A 220 5.98 -27.33 -9.14
N CYS A 221 5.51 -26.86 -10.29
CA CYS A 221 5.01 -25.51 -10.47
C CYS A 221 3.51 -25.46 -10.16
N ILE A 222 3.07 -24.34 -9.58
CA ILE A 222 1.64 -24.07 -9.39
C ILE A 222 1.20 -23.19 -10.56
N CYS A 223 0.30 -23.73 -11.37
CA CYS A 223 -0.24 -23.07 -12.55
C CYS A 223 -1.70 -22.66 -12.32
N THR A 224 -2.11 -21.60 -13.01
CA THR A 224 -3.50 -21.15 -13.06
C THR A 224 -3.89 -20.91 -14.52
N ASP A 225 -5.17 -21.09 -14.81
CA ASP A 225 -5.66 -20.81 -16.16
C ASP A 225 -5.74 -19.31 -16.40
N PHE A 226 -5.32 -18.92 -17.60
CA PHE A 226 -5.23 -17.54 -18.03
C PHE A 226 -5.86 -17.39 -19.42
N GLN A 227 -6.68 -16.37 -19.58
CA GLN A 227 -7.29 -15.99 -20.85
C GLN A 227 -7.26 -14.46 -20.99
N THR A 228 -6.95 -13.98 -22.18
CA THR A 228 -7.01 -12.55 -22.51
C THR A 228 -8.31 -12.26 -23.28
N LEU A 229 -9.08 -11.32 -22.75
CA LEU A 229 -10.29 -10.81 -23.40
C LEU A 229 -10.05 -9.37 -23.86
N LYS A 230 -10.48 -9.05 -25.08
CA LYS A 230 -10.54 -7.69 -25.58
C LYS A 230 -11.97 -7.19 -25.47
N LEU A 231 -12.17 -6.15 -24.65
CA LEU A 231 -13.47 -5.53 -24.40
C LEU A 231 -13.55 -4.20 -25.12
N GLN A 232 -14.76 -3.85 -25.53
CA GLN A 232 -15.13 -2.56 -26.10
C GLN A 232 -16.35 -2.05 -25.32
N GLU A 233 -16.31 -0.79 -24.88
CA GLU A 233 -17.46 -0.06 -24.36
C GLU A 233 -18.45 0.33 -25.47
#